data_825ea0103116365214e3cc8eee11eec6
#
_entry.id   825ea0103116365214e3cc8eee11eec6
#
_cell.length_a   1.000
_cell.length_b   1.000
_cell.length_c   1.000
_cell.angle_alpha   90.00
_cell.angle_beta   90.00
_cell.angle_gamma   90.00
#
_symmetry.space_group_name_H-M   'P 1'
#
loop_
_entity.id
_entity.type
_entity.pdbx_description
1 polymer ?
#
loop_
_entity_poly.entity_id
_entity_poly.type
_entity_poly.pdbx_seq_one_letter_code
_entity_poly.pdbx_strand_id
1 'polypeptide(L)'
;MKDIMERCGATVHTVEAEWGDVISGEALGEALESHPKSRLVTIVHAETSTGVHQPLEEVSRMVHDAGMLLVVDAVTSLGGHPVNVDDWEIDAIFSGTQKCLSCPPGLSPVSFSERALEVMDARQSKVQSWYFDVSMLRDYYSGSGARAYHHTAPINMVYGLREGLAMVLEEGLEERFERHRLVHERLRGGLEELGISYIPESSLHTLNCVRIPDGVEDGTVRSRLLREYSIEIGAGLGPFAGKAWRIGLMGHAATRRNVDLLLAALGEMME
;
A
#
# COMPACT_ATOMS: atom_id res chain seq x y z
N MET A 1 -11.62 1.56 1.77
CA MET A 1 -12.11 0.53 2.72
C MET A 1 -13.51 0.85 3.25
N LYS A 2 -13.79 2.05 3.79
CA LYS A 2 -15.10 2.45 4.37
C LYS A 2 -16.30 2.04 3.51
N ASP A 3 -16.40 2.52 2.27
CA ASP A 3 -17.54 2.23 1.36
C ASP A 3 -17.76 0.71 1.14
N ILE A 4 -16.67 -0.06 1.04
CA ILE A 4 -16.75 -1.52 0.87
C ILE A 4 -17.33 -2.18 2.13
N MET A 5 -16.91 -1.78 3.31
CA MET A 5 -17.41 -2.30 4.58
C MET A 5 -18.89 -1.95 4.78
N GLU A 6 -19.29 -0.72 4.47
CA GLU A 6 -20.70 -0.29 4.53
C GLU A 6 -21.57 -1.09 3.56
N ARG A 7 -21.09 -1.35 2.32
CA ARG A 7 -21.78 -2.25 1.37
C ARG A 7 -21.90 -3.68 1.87
N CYS A 8 -20.95 -4.13 2.70
CA CYS A 8 -21.01 -5.42 3.38
C CYS A 8 -21.91 -5.42 4.63
N GLY A 9 -22.58 -4.31 4.94
CA GLY A 9 -23.51 -4.17 6.06
C GLY A 9 -22.87 -3.79 7.38
N ALA A 10 -21.60 -3.37 7.40
CA ALA A 10 -20.93 -2.91 8.59
C ALA A 10 -21.33 -1.47 8.96
N THR A 11 -21.39 -1.20 10.27
CA THR A 11 -21.38 0.19 10.77
C THR A 11 -19.92 0.61 10.90
N VAL A 12 -19.53 1.69 10.21
CA VAL A 12 -18.14 2.16 10.15
C VAL A 12 -18.00 3.48 10.88
N HIS A 13 -17.05 3.53 11.82
CA HIS A 13 -16.57 4.74 12.46
C HIS A 13 -15.23 5.11 11.86
N THR A 14 -15.03 6.38 11.52
CA THR A 14 -13.82 6.84 10.84
C THR A 14 -12.99 7.71 11.76
N VAL A 15 -11.70 7.42 11.86
CA VAL A 15 -10.68 8.31 12.44
C VAL A 15 -10.00 9.02 11.28
N GLU A 16 -9.90 10.33 11.36
CA GLU A 16 -9.36 11.17 10.29
C GLU A 16 -8.11 11.91 10.77
N ALA A 17 -7.16 12.12 9.88
CA ALA A 17 -6.01 12.98 10.04
C ALA A 17 -5.95 13.98 8.88
N GLU A 18 -5.19 15.05 9.03
CA GLU A 18 -4.92 15.94 7.92
C GLU A 18 -4.20 15.19 6.79
N TRP A 19 -4.45 15.61 5.55
CA TRP A 19 -3.83 14.97 4.39
C TRP A 19 -2.32 15.17 4.39
N GLY A 20 -1.59 14.09 4.49
CA GLY A 20 -0.13 14.08 4.60
C GLY A 20 0.36 13.68 5.98
N ASP A 21 -0.54 13.51 6.95
CA ASP A 21 -0.22 13.09 8.31
C ASP A 21 -0.61 11.62 8.58
N VAL A 22 0.00 11.05 9.61
CA VAL A 22 -0.35 9.73 10.15
C VAL A 22 -1.56 9.84 11.08
N ILE A 23 -2.28 8.74 11.24
CA ILE A 23 -3.25 8.61 12.35
C ILE A 23 -2.46 8.51 13.64
N SER A 24 -2.69 9.44 14.58
CA SER A 24 -2.00 9.43 15.87
C SER A 24 -2.54 8.34 16.79
N GLY A 25 -1.68 7.86 17.71
CA GLY A 25 -2.10 6.91 18.75
C GLY A 25 -3.18 7.50 19.67
N GLU A 26 -3.15 8.80 19.95
CA GLU A 26 -4.18 9.51 20.73
C GLU A 26 -5.56 9.41 20.04
N ALA A 27 -5.65 9.81 18.77
CA ALA A 27 -6.90 9.76 18.02
C ALA A 27 -7.43 8.33 17.86
N LEU A 28 -6.54 7.35 17.69
CA LEU A 28 -6.92 5.95 17.67
C LEU A 28 -7.47 5.50 19.03
N GLY A 29 -6.78 5.85 20.14
CA GLY A 29 -7.19 5.50 21.50
C GLY A 29 -8.59 6.04 21.84
N GLU A 30 -8.84 7.31 21.57
CA GLU A 30 -10.16 7.93 21.75
C GLU A 30 -11.26 7.22 20.95
N ALA A 31 -10.95 6.80 19.72
CA ALA A 31 -11.91 6.08 18.88
C ALA A 31 -12.20 4.65 19.42
N LEU A 32 -11.18 3.94 19.89
CA LEU A 32 -11.34 2.61 20.50
C LEU A 32 -12.19 2.67 21.76
N GLU A 33 -11.96 3.66 22.63
CA GLU A 33 -12.77 3.88 23.85
C GLU A 33 -14.21 4.28 23.52
N SER A 34 -14.41 5.11 22.51
CA SER A 34 -15.74 5.56 22.08
C SER A 34 -16.57 4.46 21.41
N HIS A 35 -15.89 3.47 20.83
CA HIS A 35 -16.54 2.38 20.07
C HIS A 35 -16.13 0.98 20.54
N PRO A 36 -16.33 0.63 21.83
CA PRO A 36 -15.82 -0.62 22.41
C PRO A 36 -16.51 -1.89 21.88
N LYS A 37 -17.56 -1.74 21.07
CA LYS A 37 -18.27 -2.86 20.41
C LYS A 37 -17.77 -3.10 18.99
N SER A 38 -16.84 -2.33 18.50
CA SER A 38 -16.22 -2.57 17.19
C SER A 38 -15.49 -3.91 17.21
N ARG A 39 -15.49 -4.60 16.09
CA ARG A 39 -14.92 -5.94 15.98
C ARG A 39 -13.55 -5.93 15.33
N LEU A 40 -13.27 -4.92 14.51
CA LEU A 40 -12.02 -4.79 13.80
C LEU A 40 -11.69 -3.31 13.53
N VAL A 41 -10.41 -3.05 13.36
CA VAL A 41 -9.86 -1.80 12.86
C VAL A 41 -9.25 -2.07 11.49
N THR A 42 -9.46 -1.17 10.53
CA THR A 42 -8.78 -1.22 9.22
C THR A 42 -7.91 0.00 9.04
N ILE A 43 -6.69 -0.20 8.58
CA ILE A 43 -5.72 0.88 8.37
C ILE A 43 -4.89 0.65 7.10
N VAL A 44 -4.46 1.74 6.47
CA VAL A 44 -3.53 1.71 5.35
C VAL A 44 -2.11 1.89 5.88
N HIS A 45 -1.20 0.95 5.62
CA HIS A 45 0.20 1.03 6.00
C HIS A 45 0.98 2.03 5.13
N ALA A 46 0.63 2.09 3.85
CA ALA A 46 1.34 2.85 2.83
C ALA A 46 0.36 3.56 1.89
N GLU A 47 0.07 4.84 2.17
CA GLU A 47 -0.96 5.59 1.47
C GLU A 47 -0.44 6.20 0.16
N THR A 48 -0.98 5.76 -0.97
CA THR A 48 -0.55 6.21 -2.29
C THR A 48 -1.02 7.59 -2.70
N SER A 49 -2.04 8.13 -2.06
CA SER A 49 -2.55 9.48 -2.36
C SER A 49 -1.70 10.58 -1.75
N THR A 50 -1.02 10.29 -0.65
CA THR A 50 -0.26 11.27 0.15
C THR A 50 1.22 10.93 0.32
N GLY A 51 1.63 9.67 0.07
CA GLY A 51 2.99 9.20 0.35
C GLY A 51 3.27 8.94 1.83
N VAL A 52 2.25 8.91 2.67
CA VAL A 52 2.40 8.66 4.12
C VAL A 52 2.72 7.20 4.40
N HIS A 53 3.70 6.97 5.26
CA HIS A 53 3.98 5.70 5.92
C HIS A 53 3.40 5.72 7.34
N GLN A 54 2.41 4.88 7.59
CA GLN A 54 1.76 4.72 8.88
C GLN A 54 2.48 3.64 9.70
N PRO A 55 3.17 3.97 10.80
CA PRO A 55 3.72 2.96 11.72
C PRO A 55 2.61 2.08 12.31
N LEU A 56 2.83 0.76 12.39
CA LEU A 56 1.79 -0.19 12.80
C LEU A 56 2.02 -0.85 14.16
N GLU A 57 3.22 -0.85 14.71
CA GLU A 57 3.52 -1.54 15.97
C GLU A 57 2.63 -1.07 17.13
N GLU A 58 2.52 0.24 17.32
CA GLU A 58 1.67 0.82 18.36
C GLU A 58 0.19 0.61 18.05
N VAL A 59 -0.20 0.82 16.78
CA VAL A 59 -1.58 0.60 16.32
C VAL A 59 -2.03 -0.83 16.61
N SER A 60 -1.20 -1.81 16.27
CA SER A 60 -1.51 -3.22 16.50
C SER A 60 -1.72 -3.52 17.98
N ARG A 61 -0.79 -3.10 18.83
CA ARG A 61 -0.92 -3.30 20.28
C ARG A 61 -2.21 -2.70 20.83
N MET A 62 -2.52 -1.44 20.48
CA MET A 62 -3.74 -0.76 20.94
C MET A 62 -5.02 -1.48 20.48
N VAL A 63 -5.04 -1.96 19.24
CA VAL A 63 -6.19 -2.69 18.67
C VAL A 63 -6.39 -4.03 19.38
N HIS A 64 -5.31 -4.75 19.65
CA HIS A 64 -5.38 -6.04 20.36
C HIS A 64 -5.74 -5.88 21.83
N ASP A 65 -5.20 -4.86 22.52
CA ASP A 65 -5.57 -4.54 23.90
C ASP A 65 -7.07 -4.21 24.03
N ALA A 66 -7.66 -3.64 22.97
CA ALA A 66 -9.11 -3.43 22.88
C ALA A 66 -9.91 -4.69 22.48
N GLY A 67 -9.26 -5.84 22.26
CA GLY A 67 -9.89 -7.11 21.87
C GLY A 67 -10.39 -7.16 20.43
N MET A 68 -9.94 -6.28 19.57
CA MET A 68 -10.34 -6.16 18.16
C MET A 68 -9.36 -6.84 17.22
N LEU A 69 -9.77 -7.09 15.97
CA LEU A 69 -8.90 -7.57 14.90
C LEU A 69 -8.29 -6.39 14.14
N LEU A 70 -7.04 -6.55 13.69
CA LEU A 70 -6.35 -5.58 12.83
C LEU A 70 -6.33 -6.04 11.37
N VAL A 71 -6.86 -5.22 10.46
CA VAL A 71 -6.85 -5.43 9.01
C VAL A 71 -6.00 -4.35 8.34
N VAL A 72 -4.98 -4.77 7.60
CA VAL A 72 -3.99 -3.86 7.00
C VAL A 72 -4.03 -3.90 5.48
N ASP A 73 -4.07 -2.71 4.88
CA ASP A 73 -3.76 -2.51 3.46
C ASP A 73 -2.26 -2.27 3.30
N ALA A 74 -1.56 -3.24 2.71
CA ALA A 74 -0.14 -3.17 2.39
C ALA A 74 0.13 -3.13 0.88
N VAL A 75 -0.82 -2.62 0.10
CA VAL A 75 -0.72 -2.60 -1.37
C VAL A 75 0.55 -1.91 -1.83
N THR A 76 0.97 -0.85 -1.20
CA THR A 76 2.11 -0.04 -1.65
C THR A 76 3.41 -0.34 -0.88
N SER A 77 3.33 -1.03 0.25
CA SER A 77 4.51 -1.38 1.06
C SER A 77 5.06 -2.77 0.76
N LEU A 78 4.22 -3.78 0.52
CA LEU A 78 4.67 -5.17 0.39
C LEU A 78 5.73 -5.33 -0.72
N GLY A 79 6.92 -5.82 -0.33
CA GLY A 79 8.05 -6.02 -1.23
C GLY A 79 8.85 -4.76 -1.58
N GLY A 80 8.57 -3.61 -0.95
CA GLY A 80 9.34 -2.37 -1.11
C GLY A 80 9.63 -1.66 0.20
N HIS A 81 8.93 -2.05 1.27
CA HIS A 81 9.10 -1.59 2.64
C HIS A 81 8.88 -2.76 3.60
N PRO A 82 9.52 -2.81 4.77
CA PRO A 82 9.26 -3.85 5.76
C PRO A 82 7.77 -3.97 6.11
N VAL A 83 7.28 -5.20 6.16
CA VAL A 83 5.91 -5.54 6.59
C VAL A 83 6.00 -6.79 7.47
N ASN A 84 6.14 -6.57 8.77
CA ASN A 84 6.37 -7.62 9.75
C ASN A 84 5.04 -8.17 10.27
N VAL A 85 4.36 -8.98 9.47
CA VAL A 85 2.98 -9.44 9.71
C VAL A 85 2.86 -10.16 11.05
N ASP A 86 3.80 -11.05 11.36
CA ASP A 86 3.77 -11.88 12.57
C ASP A 86 4.19 -11.08 13.81
N ASP A 87 5.26 -10.27 13.71
CA ASP A 87 5.73 -9.43 14.82
C ASP A 87 4.71 -8.34 15.20
N TRP A 88 3.97 -7.84 14.22
CA TRP A 88 2.89 -6.87 14.44
C TRP A 88 1.53 -7.54 14.66
N GLU A 89 1.49 -8.86 14.76
CA GLU A 89 0.26 -9.65 15.02
C GLU A 89 -0.92 -9.24 14.13
N ILE A 90 -0.68 -8.94 12.84
CA ILE A 90 -1.71 -8.48 11.91
C ILE A 90 -2.70 -9.63 11.64
N ASP A 91 -3.99 -9.40 11.88
CA ASP A 91 -5.01 -10.44 11.74
C ASP A 91 -5.43 -10.70 10.28
N ALA A 92 -5.47 -9.65 9.48
CA ALA A 92 -5.67 -9.79 8.04
C ALA A 92 -4.88 -8.72 7.29
N ILE A 93 -4.22 -9.13 6.22
CA ILE A 93 -3.46 -8.21 5.38
C ILE A 93 -3.67 -8.55 3.92
N PHE A 94 -3.75 -7.51 3.09
CA PHE A 94 -3.83 -7.68 1.65
C PHE A 94 -2.87 -6.73 0.93
N SER A 95 -2.51 -7.13 -0.29
CA SER A 95 -1.67 -6.34 -1.18
C SER A 95 -2.09 -6.49 -2.63
N GLY A 96 -1.34 -5.87 -3.54
CA GLY A 96 -1.55 -5.95 -4.99
C GLY A 96 -0.26 -6.25 -5.74
N THR A 97 -0.36 -7.08 -6.77
CA THR A 97 0.82 -7.53 -7.54
C THR A 97 1.46 -6.43 -8.38
N GLN A 98 0.71 -5.39 -8.75
CA GLN A 98 1.16 -4.31 -9.65
C GLN A 98 1.98 -3.20 -8.97
N LYS A 99 2.26 -3.31 -7.69
CA LYS A 99 3.08 -2.35 -6.93
C LYS A 99 4.52 -2.84 -6.83
N CYS A 100 5.05 -2.97 -5.63
CA CYS A 100 6.47 -3.32 -5.46
C CYS A 100 6.82 -4.76 -5.90
N LEU A 101 5.86 -5.65 -6.06
CA LEU A 101 6.09 -6.96 -6.66
C LEU A 101 6.34 -6.90 -8.18
N SER A 102 6.07 -5.76 -8.83
CA SER A 102 6.36 -5.50 -10.26
C SER A 102 5.72 -6.48 -11.24
N CYS A 103 4.56 -7.02 -10.88
CA CYS A 103 3.79 -7.95 -11.72
C CYS A 103 2.57 -7.25 -12.34
N PRO A 104 1.97 -7.83 -13.38
CA PRO A 104 0.70 -7.31 -13.89
C PRO A 104 -0.40 -7.28 -12.82
N PRO A 105 -1.33 -6.29 -12.86
CA PRO A 105 -2.49 -6.28 -11.96
C PRO A 105 -3.40 -7.49 -12.23
N GLY A 106 -4.13 -7.94 -11.20
CA GLY A 106 -5.11 -9.02 -11.32
C GLY A 106 -5.04 -10.07 -10.22
N LEU A 107 -4.01 -10.04 -9.38
CA LEU A 107 -3.90 -10.84 -8.17
C LEU A 107 -3.72 -9.96 -6.94
N SER A 108 -4.27 -10.43 -5.82
CA SER A 108 -4.14 -9.80 -4.52
C SER A 108 -3.62 -10.82 -3.51
N PRO A 109 -2.33 -10.76 -3.15
CA PRO A 109 -1.82 -11.52 -2.02
C PRO A 109 -2.61 -11.17 -0.76
N VAL A 110 -2.98 -12.19 0.03
CA VAL A 110 -3.72 -12.03 1.26
C VAL A 110 -3.24 -13.05 2.29
N SER A 111 -3.18 -12.64 3.56
CA SER A 111 -2.90 -13.52 4.68
C SER A 111 -3.89 -13.26 5.81
N PHE A 112 -4.17 -14.30 6.60
CA PHE A 112 -5.07 -14.28 7.75
C PHE A 112 -4.42 -14.95 8.93
N SER A 113 -4.54 -14.36 10.13
CA SER A 113 -4.15 -14.98 11.39
C SER A 113 -5.13 -16.09 11.79
N GLU A 114 -4.71 -16.95 12.70
CA GLU A 114 -5.59 -17.95 13.32
C GLU A 114 -6.84 -17.30 13.94
N ARG A 115 -6.69 -16.18 14.63
CA ARG A 115 -7.80 -15.39 15.21
C ARG A 115 -8.81 -14.93 14.14
N ALA A 116 -8.32 -14.46 13.01
CA ALA A 116 -9.18 -14.06 11.90
C ALA A 116 -9.93 -15.26 11.31
N LEU A 117 -9.24 -16.39 11.14
CA LEU A 117 -9.86 -17.63 10.64
C LEU A 117 -10.92 -18.17 11.60
N GLU A 118 -10.68 -18.16 12.90
CA GLU A 118 -11.68 -18.53 13.91
C GLU A 118 -12.96 -17.70 13.82
N VAL A 119 -12.83 -16.38 13.64
CA VAL A 119 -13.98 -15.49 13.45
C VAL A 119 -14.73 -15.76 12.15
N MET A 120 -14.00 -16.08 11.07
CA MET A 120 -14.60 -16.49 9.79
C MET A 120 -15.36 -17.82 9.91
N ASP A 121 -14.78 -18.79 10.58
CA ASP A 121 -15.39 -20.13 10.76
C ASP A 121 -16.62 -20.10 11.69
N ALA A 122 -16.65 -19.18 12.67
CA ALA A 122 -17.79 -18.96 13.54
C ALA A 122 -18.97 -18.24 12.86
N ARG A 123 -18.80 -17.77 11.62
CA ARG A 123 -19.81 -17.00 10.89
C ARG A 123 -21.08 -17.84 10.62
N GLN A 124 -22.24 -17.28 10.96
CA GLN A 124 -23.54 -17.96 10.80
C GLN A 124 -24.24 -17.63 9.47
N SER A 125 -23.84 -16.56 8.80
CA SER A 125 -24.40 -16.13 7.52
C SER A 125 -23.44 -16.35 6.38
N LYS A 126 -23.93 -16.58 5.17
CA LYS A 126 -23.08 -16.69 3.98
C LYS A 126 -22.36 -15.37 3.69
N VAL A 127 -21.13 -15.47 3.19
CA VAL A 127 -20.42 -14.34 2.62
C VAL A 127 -21.20 -13.84 1.39
N GLN A 128 -21.26 -12.53 1.20
CA GLN A 128 -22.04 -11.91 0.11
C GLN A 128 -21.50 -12.25 -1.27
N SER A 129 -20.17 -12.40 -1.38
CA SER A 129 -19.51 -12.77 -2.61
C SER A 129 -19.09 -14.24 -2.58
N TRP A 130 -19.69 -15.06 -3.44
CA TRP A 130 -19.25 -16.43 -3.65
C TRP A 130 -17.76 -16.51 -4.03
N TYR A 131 -17.27 -15.56 -4.85
CA TYR A 131 -15.90 -15.55 -5.36
C TYR A 131 -14.86 -15.26 -4.26
N PHE A 132 -15.21 -14.46 -3.26
CA PHE A 132 -14.34 -14.09 -2.13
C PHE A 132 -14.65 -14.85 -0.83
N ASP A 133 -15.38 -15.94 -0.91
CA ASP A 133 -15.61 -16.80 0.26
C ASP A 133 -14.36 -17.61 0.59
N VAL A 134 -13.64 -17.17 1.64
CA VAL A 134 -12.36 -17.77 2.05
C VAL A 134 -12.54 -19.24 2.45
N SER A 135 -13.70 -19.63 3.02
CA SER A 135 -13.97 -21.02 3.39
C SER A 135 -13.96 -21.95 2.16
N MET A 136 -14.60 -21.49 1.08
CA MET A 136 -14.62 -22.22 -0.20
C MET A 136 -13.25 -22.20 -0.90
N LEU A 137 -12.53 -21.07 -0.83
CA LEU A 137 -11.18 -20.93 -1.38
C LEU A 137 -10.20 -21.84 -0.65
N ARG A 138 -10.29 -21.96 0.67
CA ARG A 138 -9.46 -22.87 1.48
C ARG A 138 -9.55 -24.32 1.00
N ASP A 139 -10.75 -24.81 0.74
CA ASP A 139 -10.96 -26.16 0.21
C ASP A 139 -10.33 -26.36 -1.17
N TYR A 140 -10.23 -25.29 -1.97
CA TYR A 140 -9.66 -25.32 -3.31
C TYR A 140 -8.13 -25.43 -3.31
N TYR A 141 -7.41 -24.75 -2.39
CA TYR A 141 -5.95 -24.71 -2.41
C TYR A 141 -5.27 -25.51 -1.28
N SER A 142 -5.97 -25.91 -0.21
CA SER A 142 -5.34 -26.57 0.95
C SER A 142 -4.81 -27.98 0.69
N GLY A 143 -5.24 -28.63 -0.37
CA GLY A 143 -4.71 -29.93 -0.79
C GLY A 143 -4.97 -31.13 0.14
N SER A 144 -5.75 -30.96 1.22
CA SER A 144 -5.95 -31.95 2.30
C SER A 144 -7.05 -32.99 2.02
N GLY A 145 -7.67 -32.97 0.84
CA GLY A 145 -8.80 -33.88 0.51
C GLY A 145 -8.96 -34.12 -0.99
N ALA A 146 -10.13 -34.59 -1.41
CA ALA A 146 -10.50 -34.66 -2.82
C ALA A 146 -10.42 -33.24 -3.41
N ARG A 147 -9.77 -33.12 -4.58
CA ARG A 147 -9.59 -31.84 -5.26
C ARG A 147 -10.93 -31.12 -5.44
N ALA A 148 -11.13 -30.05 -4.68
CA ALA A 148 -12.24 -29.15 -4.89
C ALA A 148 -11.92 -28.18 -6.04
N TYR A 149 -12.91 -27.83 -6.85
CA TYR A 149 -12.78 -26.82 -7.88
C TYR A 149 -13.70 -25.64 -7.54
N HIS A 150 -13.12 -24.47 -7.37
CA HIS A 150 -13.90 -23.26 -7.10
C HIS A 150 -14.05 -22.40 -8.36
N HIS A 151 -12.96 -22.00 -8.98
CA HIS A 151 -12.95 -21.17 -10.19
C HIS A 151 -11.70 -21.44 -11.03
N THR A 152 -11.69 -20.99 -12.27
CA THR A 152 -10.48 -21.01 -13.10
C THR A 152 -9.57 -19.85 -12.70
N ALA A 153 -8.45 -20.17 -12.08
CA ALA A 153 -7.46 -19.16 -11.70
C ALA A 153 -6.87 -18.44 -12.94
N PRO A 154 -6.50 -17.16 -12.86
CA PRO A 154 -5.86 -16.44 -13.95
C PRO A 154 -4.41 -16.87 -14.11
N ILE A 155 -4.20 -18.02 -14.77
CA ILE A 155 -2.92 -18.75 -14.83
C ILE A 155 -1.75 -17.87 -15.28
N ASN A 156 -1.94 -17.02 -16.30
CA ASN A 156 -0.88 -16.13 -16.77
C ASN A 156 -0.42 -15.13 -15.68
N MET A 157 -1.36 -14.65 -14.86
CA MET A 157 -1.03 -13.77 -13.74
C MET A 157 -0.27 -14.53 -12.64
N VAL A 158 -0.63 -15.80 -12.41
CA VAL A 158 0.08 -16.66 -11.44
C VAL A 158 1.51 -16.94 -11.89
N TYR A 159 1.76 -17.19 -13.19
CA TYR A 159 3.12 -17.31 -13.72
C TYR A 159 3.91 -16.00 -13.57
N GLY A 160 3.28 -14.86 -13.88
CA GLY A 160 3.91 -13.55 -13.68
C GLY A 160 4.25 -13.28 -12.23
N LEU A 161 3.34 -13.60 -11.30
CA LEU A 161 3.59 -13.48 -9.87
C LEU A 161 4.72 -14.40 -9.39
N ARG A 162 4.73 -15.67 -9.86
CA ARG A 162 5.83 -16.59 -9.54
C ARG A 162 7.20 -16.01 -9.91
N GLU A 163 7.30 -15.44 -11.11
CA GLU A 163 8.55 -14.83 -11.57
C GLU A 163 8.90 -13.60 -10.73
N GLY A 164 7.94 -12.69 -10.47
CA GLY A 164 8.16 -11.53 -9.61
C GLY A 164 8.61 -11.92 -8.20
N LEU A 165 8.03 -12.96 -7.61
CA LEU A 165 8.45 -13.48 -6.30
C LEU A 165 9.84 -14.13 -6.37
N ALA A 166 10.19 -14.84 -7.46
CA ALA A 166 11.52 -15.38 -7.64
C ALA A 166 12.58 -14.27 -7.68
N MET A 167 12.32 -13.19 -8.40
CA MET A 167 13.20 -12.02 -8.43
C MET A 167 13.35 -11.34 -7.05
N VAL A 168 12.28 -11.27 -6.26
CA VAL A 168 12.34 -10.75 -4.88
C VAL A 168 13.22 -11.63 -4.00
N LEU A 169 13.07 -12.96 -4.09
CA LEU A 169 13.88 -13.92 -3.33
C LEU A 169 15.35 -13.93 -3.76
N GLU A 170 15.61 -13.78 -5.07
CA GLU A 170 16.97 -13.69 -5.61
C GLU A 170 17.69 -12.42 -5.17
N GLU A 171 16.98 -11.28 -5.14
CA GLU A 171 17.52 -10.01 -4.63
C GLU A 171 17.74 -10.04 -3.12
N GLY A 172 16.86 -10.71 -2.36
CA GLY A 172 16.78 -10.65 -0.91
C GLY A 172 15.88 -9.49 -0.44
N LEU A 173 15.10 -9.74 0.65
CA LEU A 173 14.15 -8.73 1.15
C LEU A 173 14.87 -7.53 1.74
N GLU A 174 15.91 -7.74 2.55
CA GLU A 174 16.66 -6.66 3.20
C GLU A 174 17.38 -5.79 2.17
N GLU A 175 18.03 -6.40 1.19
CA GLU A 175 18.72 -5.71 0.10
C GLU A 175 17.71 -4.91 -0.75
N ARG A 176 16.52 -5.46 -0.92
CA ARG A 176 15.44 -4.82 -1.67
C ARG A 176 14.90 -3.60 -0.92
N PHE A 177 14.67 -3.70 0.38
CA PHE A 177 14.23 -2.58 1.21
C PHE A 177 15.30 -1.48 1.24
N GLU A 178 16.56 -1.86 1.42
CA GLU A 178 17.69 -0.93 1.40
C GLU A 178 17.82 -0.21 0.05
N ARG A 179 17.65 -0.92 -1.07
CA ARG A 179 17.64 -0.32 -2.40
C ARG A 179 16.53 0.73 -2.54
N HIS A 180 15.30 0.43 -2.09
CA HIS A 180 14.21 1.39 -2.11
C HIS A 180 14.52 2.62 -1.25
N ARG A 181 15.09 2.43 -0.07
CA ARG A 181 15.51 3.52 0.83
C ARG A 181 16.56 4.42 0.19
N LEU A 182 17.65 3.83 -0.32
CA LEU A 182 18.74 4.59 -0.95
C LEU A 182 18.28 5.37 -2.19
N VAL A 183 17.41 4.78 -3.00
CA VAL A 183 16.87 5.42 -4.20
C VAL A 183 15.91 6.55 -3.83
N HIS A 184 15.10 6.36 -2.78
CA HIS A 184 14.26 7.40 -2.21
C HIS A 184 15.09 8.60 -1.70
N GLU A 185 16.14 8.34 -0.91
CA GLU A 185 17.00 9.40 -0.37
C GLU A 185 17.69 10.20 -1.49
N ARG A 186 18.13 9.50 -2.53
CA ARG A 186 18.69 10.17 -3.70
C ARG A 186 17.67 11.05 -4.42
N LEU A 187 16.44 10.56 -4.61
CA LEU A 187 15.35 11.35 -5.18
C LEU A 187 15.07 12.57 -4.31
N ARG A 188 14.97 12.37 -3.01
CA ARG A 188 14.69 13.43 -2.04
C ARG A 188 15.73 14.55 -2.11
N GLY A 189 17.01 14.20 -2.01
CA GLY A 189 18.09 15.19 -2.08
C GLY A 189 18.09 15.99 -3.40
N GLY A 190 17.91 15.29 -4.54
CA GLY A 190 17.85 15.97 -5.84
C GLY A 190 16.60 16.85 -6.02
N LEU A 191 15.45 16.47 -5.49
CA LEU A 191 14.25 17.30 -5.53
C LEU A 191 14.39 18.54 -4.62
N GLU A 192 14.99 18.39 -3.44
CA GLU A 192 15.27 19.51 -2.54
C GLU A 192 16.25 20.53 -3.18
N GLU A 193 17.25 20.06 -3.93
CA GLU A 193 18.15 20.92 -4.72
C GLU A 193 17.40 21.71 -5.82
N LEU A 194 16.30 21.14 -6.36
CA LEU A 194 15.41 21.81 -7.31
C LEU A 194 14.33 22.67 -6.64
N GLY A 195 14.34 22.81 -5.30
CA GLY A 195 13.36 23.57 -4.56
C GLY A 195 12.00 22.87 -4.42
N ILE A 196 11.93 21.55 -4.68
CA ILE A 196 10.72 20.74 -4.60
C ILE A 196 10.68 20.05 -3.25
N SER A 197 9.70 20.39 -2.41
CA SER A 197 9.57 19.87 -1.05
C SER A 197 8.61 18.69 -0.95
N TYR A 198 8.91 17.78 -0.01
CA TYR A 198 8.02 16.68 0.35
C TYR A 198 6.80 17.18 1.15
N ILE A 199 5.68 16.46 1.01
CA ILE A 199 4.46 16.77 1.77
C ILE A 199 4.45 16.00 3.09
N PRO A 200 4.56 14.64 3.12
CA PRO A 200 4.49 13.90 4.37
C PRO A 200 5.81 13.98 5.15
N GLU A 201 5.73 14.13 6.47
CA GLU A 201 6.88 13.97 7.36
C GLU A 201 7.29 12.49 7.44
N SER A 202 6.32 11.59 7.68
CA SER A 202 6.52 10.13 7.62
C SER A 202 6.38 9.65 6.18
N SER A 203 7.48 9.69 5.44
CA SER A 203 7.48 9.43 3.99
C SER A 203 7.70 7.96 3.65
N LEU A 204 6.93 7.47 2.69
CA LEU A 204 7.18 6.18 2.04
C LEU A 204 8.39 6.22 1.13
N HIS A 205 9.22 5.16 1.16
CA HIS A 205 10.29 5.00 0.17
C HIS A 205 9.74 4.65 -1.23
N THR A 206 8.59 4.00 -1.28
CA THR A 206 8.00 3.47 -2.52
C THR A 206 7.13 4.47 -3.26
N LEU A 207 6.60 5.49 -2.56
CA LEU A 207 5.83 6.58 -3.17
C LEU A 207 6.17 7.92 -2.53
N ASN A 208 6.55 8.87 -3.38
CA ASN A 208 7.02 10.19 -3.01
C ASN A 208 5.99 11.24 -3.43
N CYS A 209 5.32 11.86 -2.46
CA CYS A 209 4.37 12.94 -2.70
C CYS A 209 5.06 14.27 -2.41
N VAL A 210 5.16 15.12 -3.43
CA VAL A 210 5.93 16.36 -3.38
C VAL A 210 5.12 17.54 -3.86
N ARG A 211 5.39 18.74 -3.35
CA ARG A 211 4.71 19.97 -3.75
C ARG A 211 5.14 20.39 -5.15
N ILE A 212 4.21 20.82 -5.95
CA ILE A 212 4.49 21.51 -7.20
C ILE A 212 5.01 22.91 -6.84
N PRO A 213 6.18 23.36 -7.37
CA PRO A 213 6.67 24.71 -7.13
C PRO A 213 5.71 25.79 -7.63
N ASP A 214 5.71 26.94 -6.98
CA ASP A 214 4.87 28.06 -7.36
C ASP A 214 5.17 28.50 -8.80
N GLY A 215 4.12 28.75 -9.56
CA GLY A 215 4.23 29.15 -10.98
C GLY A 215 4.41 28.01 -11.96
N VAL A 216 4.58 26.76 -11.49
CA VAL A 216 4.72 25.58 -12.34
C VAL A 216 3.35 24.96 -12.61
N GLU A 217 3.05 24.71 -13.89
CA GLU A 217 1.78 24.12 -14.31
C GLU A 217 1.89 22.59 -14.39
N ASP A 218 1.11 21.89 -13.55
CA ASP A 218 1.11 20.42 -13.39
C ASP A 218 1.04 19.65 -14.71
N GLY A 219 0.04 19.98 -15.53
CA GLY A 219 -0.23 19.23 -16.76
C GLY A 219 0.88 19.38 -17.79
N THR A 220 1.50 20.55 -17.88
CA THR A 220 2.60 20.84 -18.79
C THR A 220 3.82 20.00 -18.42
N VAL A 221 4.24 20.00 -17.16
CA VAL A 221 5.41 19.22 -16.71
C VAL A 221 5.18 17.72 -16.92
N ARG A 222 4.06 17.17 -16.47
CA ARG A 222 3.77 15.74 -16.65
C ARG A 222 3.66 15.34 -18.11
N SER A 223 3.08 16.18 -18.97
CA SER A 223 3.01 15.92 -20.40
C SER A 223 4.37 15.97 -21.09
N ARG A 224 5.27 16.86 -20.67
CA ARG A 224 6.63 16.91 -21.19
C ARG A 224 7.44 15.70 -20.73
N LEU A 225 7.38 15.33 -19.45
CA LEU A 225 8.02 14.13 -18.92
C LEU A 225 7.62 12.89 -19.74
N LEU A 226 6.33 12.72 -19.99
CA LEU A 226 5.84 11.58 -20.76
C LEU A 226 6.30 11.59 -22.21
N ARG A 227 6.19 12.72 -22.91
CA ARG A 227 6.45 12.79 -24.36
C ARG A 227 7.94 12.85 -24.70
N GLU A 228 8.74 13.57 -23.88
CA GLU A 228 10.14 13.85 -24.20
C GLU A 228 11.09 12.82 -23.55
N TYR A 229 10.71 12.28 -22.36
CA TYR A 229 11.57 11.39 -21.58
C TYR A 229 10.98 9.99 -21.34
N SER A 230 9.73 9.73 -21.80
CA SER A 230 9.00 8.48 -21.53
C SER A 230 8.85 8.19 -20.04
N ILE A 231 8.70 9.24 -19.23
CA ILE A 231 8.50 9.16 -17.79
C ILE A 231 7.06 9.59 -17.47
N GLU A 232 6.32 8.74 -16.76
CA GLU A 232 5.01 9.07 -16.23
C GLU A 232 5.07 9.21 -14.71
N ILE A 233 4.64 10.37 -14.19
CA ILE A 233 4.41 10.61 -12.76
C ILE A 233 2.94 10.91 -12.51
N GLY A 234 2.45 10.58 -11.31
CA GLY A 234 1.05 10.78 -10.94
C GLY A 234 0.75 12.22 -10.56
N ALA A 235 -0.45 12.69 -10.90
CA ALA A 235 -1.00 13.92 -10.33
C ALA A 235 -1.37 13.73 -8.85
N GLY A 236 -1.44 14.83 -8.09
CA GLY A 236 -2.03 14.84 -6.75
C GLY A 236 -3.50 14.43 -6.78
N LEU A 237 -4.00 13.88 -5.69
CA LEU A 237 -5.38 13.46 -5.50
C LEU A 237 -6.07 14.29 -4.42
N GLY A 238 -7.41 14.34 -4.44
CA GLY A 238 -8.20 15.04 -3.43
C GLY A 238 -7.72 16.49 -3.20
N PRO A 239 -7.43 16.89 -1.95
CA PRO A 239 -6.93 18.23 -1.61
C PRO A 239 -5.60 18.60 -2.28
N PHE A 240 -4.83 17.61 -2.76
CA PHE A 240 -3.55 17.81 -3.44
C PHE A 240 -3.66 17.87 -4.97
N ALA A 241 -4.88 17.78 -5.53
CA ALA A 241 -5.09 17.92 -6.96
C ALA A 241 -4.56 19.27 -7.48
N GLY A 242 -3.67 19.22 -8.49
CA GLY A 242 -3.00 20.41 -9.03
C GLY A 242 -1.95 21.06 -8.11
N LYS A 243 -1.67 20.48 -6.93
CA LYS A 243 -0.73 21.01 -5.95
C LYS A 243 0.45 20.08 -5.64
N ALA A 244 0.35 18.83 -6.07
CA ALA A 244 1.36 17.82 -5.79
C ALA A 244 1.61 16.91 -6.97
N TRP A 245 2.82 16.36 -7.02
CA TRP A 245 3.16 15.20 -7.84
C TRP A 245 3.35 13.98 -6.97
N ARG A 246 3.03 12.81 -7.53
CA ARG A 246 3.26 11.51 -6.91
C ARG A 246 4.23 10.71 -7.76
N ILE A 247 5.41 10.47 -7.22
CA ILE A 247 6.53 9.80 -7.89
C ILE A 247 6.68 8.40 -7.29
N GLY A 248 6.37 7.37 -8.06
CA GLY A 248 6.48 5.98 -7.65
C GLY A 248 7.89 5.44 -7.84
N LEU A 249 8.49 4.93 -6.76
CA LEU A 249 9.72 4.16 -6.76
C LEU A 249 9.39 2.74 -6.30
N MET A 250 8.76 1.95 -7.18
CA MET A 250 8.19 0.66 -6.80
C MET A 250 8.88 -0.49 -7.52
N GLY A 251 9.36 -1.47 -6.74
CA GLY A 251 9.89 -2.71 -7.26
C GLY A 251 11.03 -2.51 -8.26
N HIS A 252 10.84 -3.00 -9.48
CA HIS A 252 11.85 -2.91 -10.54
C HIS A 252 12.15 -1.47 -11.00
N ALA A 253 11.17 -0.57 -10.87
CA ALA A 253 11.37 0.84 -11.26
C ALA A 253 12.22 1.64 -10.25
N ALA A 254 12.40 1.15 -9.02
CA ALA A 254 13.21 1.79 -7.98
C ALA A 254 14.70 1.62 -8.27
N THR A 255 15.24 2.38 -9.23
CA THR A 255 16.65 2.35 -9.61
C THR A 255 17.25 3.73 -9.61
N ARG A 256 18.56 3.81 -9.30
CA ARG A 256 19.31 5.06 -9.37
C ARG A 256 19.21 5.71 -10.75
N ARG A 257 19.30 4.91 -11.81
CA ARG A 257 19.19 5.39 -13.20
C ARG A 257 17.87 6.13 -13.44
N ASN A 258 16.76 5.58 -13.00
CA ASN A 258 15.44 6.18 -13.21
C ASN A 258 15.30 7.49 -12.43
N VAL A 259 15.86 7.55 -11.22
CA VAL A 259 15.88 8.79 -10.42
C VAL A 259 16.75 9.85 -11.07
N ASP A 260 17.97 9.50 -11.52
CA ASP A 260 18.87 10.45 -12.17
C ASP A 260 18.25 11.03 -13.44
N LEU A 261 17.57 10.19 -14.23
CA LEU A 261 16.87 10.64 -15.43
C LEU A 261 15.70 11.60 -15.10
N LEU A 262 14.90 11.27 -14.09
CA LEU A 262 13.79 12.13 -13.65
C LEU A 262 14.32 13.49 -13.15
N LEU A 263 15.35 13.49 -12.31
CA LEU A 263 15.94 14.71 -11.76
C LEU A 263 16.53 15.60 -12.85
N ALA A 264 17.24 15.02 -13.83
CA ALA A 264 17.76 15.76 -14.98
C ALA A 264 16.63 16.38 -15.81
N ALA A 265 15.57 15.61 -16.11
CA ALA A 265 14.42 16.09 -16.84
C ALA A 265 13.66 17.22 -16.11
N LEU A 266 13.47 17.10 -14.79
CA LEU A 266 12.85 18.15 -13.99
C LEU A 266 13.73 19.39 -13.91
N GLY A 267 15.08 19.25 -13.77
CA GLY A 267 16.02 20.36 -13.79
C GLY A 267 15.90 21.21 -15.06
N GLU A 268 15.89 20.58 -16.24
CA GLU A 268 15.68 21.29 -17.52
C GLU A 268 14.32 21.99 -17.66
N MET A 269 13.33 21.58 -16.87
CA MET A 269 12.00 22.18 -16.91
C MET A 269 11.82 23.31 -15.89
N MET A 270 12.69 23.38 -14.89
CA MET A 270 12.67 24.41 -13.83
C MET A 270 13.57 25.62 -14.16
N GLU A 271 14.48 25.49 -15.16
CA GLU A 271 15.24 26.61 -15.72
C GLU A 271 14.37 27.52 -16.60
#